data_9d245dbc73ff6bae519abe9bbe943a49
#
_entry.id   9d245dbc73ff6bae519abe9bbe943a49
#
_cell.length_a   1.000
_cell.length_b   1.000
_cell.length_c   1.000
_cell.angle_alpha   90.00
_cell.angle_beta   90.00
_cell.angle_gamma   90.00
#
_symmetry.space_group_name_H-M   'P 1'
#
loop_
_entity.id
_entity.type
_entity.pdbx_description
1 polymer ?
#
loop_
_entity_poly.entity_id
_entity_poly.type
_entity_poly.pdbx_seq_one_letter_code
_entity_poly.pdbx_strand_id
1 'polypeptide(L)'
;MKRFFTMICMVSTIGLTMLWNGCTADVDLDNIDTSVDVEANIATPVGSMTATIDDFVGDGTWGIFIDTVNHEGVITFRDTFSIARDFHKLDLSKYISRTQLKLNIYESLDKAGLMNNNQITGNGVQIPLTFPLTLKLKGINQNTDAQRIDSALIKNASFTSKLTAIGGSPIQWEWIDKVTLDLGDRCYRPEGNVVTVYDKNKDTYGYRQDIPTNIDEFSINLMKNKEPQKWSEYSNNVVDSCTFNVTIYLTIPTSAGAIQVPSTAAFQYDLGVQFIDYHAVWGMFEPSKDMSGEAVEAIATYWSPWNTLQDLRLPFAEPSVDMLVTTQVAGAMIMEGDYLYTENEQGEKAYATFDGNHSLYKYFNKNEYLPLDSPIGAEKTMHILFDKDPSRGHIDQLFAIRPDQIGYKFAVKFNEQETPQIRITKNTSIKIDAVCNLPMILNEGVSLGYTDRIKGIDLSMLDLDSLLKDVEMIDTLEEANAKLVIKFENSIPLQFKGMLTCLDENDNVIIDPKTEKPLLLTENDTISIAAPEFTKEGHDWNITPLESVEVINVDREDLETLRKIKTIEFHVWMNDESLAEAYDNGLNNIQLKDDNYLKVKIAVGANVEGVLKLEF
;
A
#
# COMPACT_ATOMS: atom_id res chain seq x y z
N MET A 1 -37.64 44.51 -7.80
CA MET A 1 -38.72 45.52 -7.83
C MET A 1 -39.02 46.18 -6.48
N LYS A 2 -39.57 45.55 -5.44
CA LYS A 2 -39.88 46.22 -4.17
C LYS A 2 -38.73 46.96 -3.47
N ARG A 3 -37.48 46.48 -3.54
CA ARG A 3 -36.29 47.15 -2.95
C ARG A 3 -35.77 48.31 -3.80
N PHE A 4 -35.97 48.29 -5.09
CA PHE A 4 -35.59 49.36 -5.99
C PHE A 4 -36.51 50.56 -5.79
N PHE A 5 -37.80 50.31 -5.64
CA PHE A 5 -38.80 51.37 -5.29
C PHE A 5 -38.54 52.05 -3.95
N THR A 6 -38.04 51.25 -2.96
CA THR A 6 -37.71 51.81 -1.61
C THR A 6 -36.48 52.75 -1.68
N MET A 7 -35.53 52.48 -2.55
CA MET A 7 -34.31 53.30 -2.70
C MET A 7 -34.59 54.61 -3.45
N ILE A 8 -35.44 54.59 -4.46
CA ILE A 8 -35.89 55.79 -5.18
C ILE A 8 -36.76 56.67 -4.26
N CYS A 9 -37.64 56.09 -3.45
CA CYS A 9 -38.41 56.83 -2.49
C CYS A 9 -37.55 57.46 -1.35
N MET A 10 -36.42 56.84 -0.95
CA MET A 10 -35.50 57.45 0.03
C MET A 10 -34.73 58.63 -0.56
N VAL A 11 -34.27 58.55 -1.82
CA VAL A 11 -33.57 59.66 -2.46
C VAL A 11 -34.51 60.85 -2.69
N SER A 12 -35.76 60.60 -3.08
CA SER A 12 -36.76 61.64 -3.25
C SER A 12 -37.20 62.30 -1.93
N THR A 13 -37.23 61.53 -0.81
CA THR A 13 -37.58 62.10 0.50
C THR A 13 -36.47 62.97 1.08
N ILE A 14 -35.18 62.65 0.81
CA ILE A 14 -34.04 63.46 1.25
C ILE A 14 -33.97 64.77 0.44
N GLY A 15 -34.28 64.70 -0.87
CA GLY A 15 -34.35 65.90 -1.73
C GLY A 15 -35.48 66.89 -1.31
N LEU A 16 -36.63 66.35 -0.93
CA LEU A 16 -37.77 67.18 -0.55
C LEU A 16 -37.61 67.88 0.85
N THR A 17 -36.81 67.28 1.74
CA THR A 17 -36.57 67.89 3.08
C THR A 17 -35.54 69.00 3.05
N MET A 18 -34.70 69.12 2.03
CA MET A 18 -33.76 70.22 1.86
C MET A 18 -34.39 71.45 1.16
N LEU A 19 -35.51 71.29 0.48
CA LEU A 19 -36.18 72.42 -0.23
C LEU A 19 -37.11 73.23 0.68
N TRP A 20 -37.36 72.86 1.93
CA TRP A 20 -38.32 73.56 2.80
C TRP A 20 -37.70 74.60 3.76
N ASN A 21 -36.42 74.83 3.71
CA ASN A 21 -35.74 75.81 4.58
C ASN A 21 -34.99 76.92 3.84
N GLY A 22 -35.47 77.38 2.70
CA GLY A 22 -34.78 78.49 1.99
C GLY A 22 -35.74 79.45 1.31
N CYS A 23 -35.85 80.62 1.85
CA CYS A 23 -36.28 81.90 1.30
C CYS A 23 -37.34 81.92 0.20
N THR A 24 -38.41 82.62 0.51
CA THR A 24 -39.36 83.23 -0.45
C THR A 24 -38.62 84.22 -1.38
N ALA A 25 -38.11 83.69 -2.50
CA ALA A 25 -37.82 84.46 -3.73
C ALA A 25 -38.75 83.89 -4.79
N ASP A 26 -39.37 84.75 -5.58
CA ASP A 26 -40.19 84.38 -6.74
C ASP A 26 -39.35 83.47 -7.66
N VAL A 27 -39.50 82.14 -7.52
CA VAL A 27 -38.91 81.17 -8.41
C VAL A 27 -39.92 80.98 -9.54
N ASP A 28 -39.56 81.41 -10.72
CA ASP A 28 -40.27 81.13 -11.95
C ASP A 28 -40.23 79.61 -12.22
N LEU A 29 -41.29 78.94 -11.84
CA LEU A 29 -41.39 77.48 -11.94
C LEU A 29 -41.51 76.96 -13.38
N ASP A 30 -41.80 77.85 -14.33
CA ASP A 30 -41.94 77.49 -15.76
C ASP A 30 -40.59 77.35 -16.46
N ASN A 31 -39.47 77.74 -15.82
CA ASN A 31 -38.13 77.65 -16.40
C ASN A 31 -37.15 76.79 -15.57
N ILE A 32 -37.61 75.92 -14.70
CA ILE A 32 -36.75 75.00 -13.98
C ILE A 32 -36.44 73.82 -14.92
N ASP A 33 -35.13 73.72 -15.22
CA ASP A 33 -34.64 72.49 -15.88
C ASP A 33 -34.79 71.33 -14.91
N THR A 34 -35.77 70.46 -15.17
CA THR A 34 -36.07 69.29 -14.37
C THR A 34 -35.32 68.03 -14.87
N SER A 35 -34.41 68.22 -15.78
CA SER A 35 -33.55 67.15 -16.30
C SER A 35 -32.44 66.81 -15.30
N VAL A 36 -32.28 65.56 -14.99
CA VAL A 36 -31.18 65.01 -14.20
C VAL A 36 -30.44 63.97 -15.01
N ASP A 37 -29.16 64.20 -15.20
CA ASP A 37 -28.31 63.21 -15.81
C ASP A 37 -28.19 62.00 -14.85
N VAL A 38 -28.56 60.84 -15.32
CA VAL A 38 -28.50 59.61 -14.54
C VAL A 38 -27.50 58.65 -15.18
N GLU A 39 -26.49 58.29 -14.42
CA GLU A 39 -25.61 57.18 -14.72
C GLU A 39 -25.91 56.02 -13.74
N ALA A 40 -26.43 54.93 -14.26
CA ALA A 40 -26.76 53.78 -13.44
C ALA A 40 -25.96 52.56 -13.87
N ASN A 41 -25.14 52.02 -12.98
CA ASN A 41 -24.44 50.77 -13.17
C ASN A 41 -25.20 49.68 -12.45
N ILE A 42 -25.84 48.78 -13.20
CA ILE A 42 -26.58 47.64 -12.66
C ILE A 42 -25.77 46.37 -12.96
N ALA A 43 -25.47 45.58 -11.92
CA ALA A 43 -24.84 44.28 -12.10
C ALA A 43 -25.69 43.20 -11.42
N THR A 44 -26.06 42.18 -12.20
CA THR A 44 -26.84 41.05 -11.71
C THR A 44 -26.00 39.78 -11.86
N PRO A 45 -25.79 39.01 -10.77
CA PRO A 45 -25.10 37.74 -10.86
C PRO A 45 -25.94 36.72 -11.64
N VAL A 46 -25.33 36.05 -12.62
CA VAL A 46 -25.99 35.05 -13.48
C VAL A 46 -25.45 33.64 -13.27
N GLY A 47 -24.28 33.51 -12.66
CA GLY A 47 -23.71 32.22 -12.35
C GLY A 47 -22.50 32.33 -11.44
N SER A 48 -22.23 31.27 -10.71
CA SER A 48 -21.00 31.14 -9.92
C SER A 48 -20.62 29.70 -9.77
N MET A 49 -19.32 29.45 -9.65
CA MET A 49 -18.71 28.17 -9.39
C MET A 49 -17.61 28.34 -8.36
N THR A 50 -17.37 27.34 -7.56
CA THR A 50 -16.21 27.25 -6.69
C THR A 50 -15.61 25.89 -6.90
N ALA A 51 -14.37 25.83 -7.34
CA ALA A 51 -13.57 24.62 -7.42
C ALA A 51 -12.61 24.60 -6.24
N THR A 52 -12.68 23.58 -5.42
CA THR A 52 -11.74 23.31 -4.32
C THR A 52 -10.66 22.35 -4.81
N ILE A 53 -9.60 22.17 -4.04
CA ILE A 53 -8.57 21.19 -4.41
C ILE A 53 -9.18 19.78 -4.50
N ASP A 54 -10.18 19.46 -3.71
CA ASP A 54 -10.90 18.17 -3.79
C ASP A 54 -11.54 17.95 -5.17
N ASP A 55 -12.04 19.01 -5.81
CA ASP A 55 -12.62 18.93 -7.16
C ASP A 55 -11.54 18.68 -8.22
N PHE A 56 -10.33 19.21 -8.02
CA PHE A 56 -9.18 18.95 -8.91
C PHE A 56 -8.65 17.52 -8.75
N VAL A 57 -8.80 16.92 -7.57
CA VAL A 57 -8.22 15.62 -7.24
C VAL A 57 -9.21 14.48 -7.44
N GLY A 58 -10.51 14.77 -7.37
CA GLY A 58 -11.62 13.83 -7.55
C GLY A 58 -11.80 12.82 -6.41
N ASP A 59 -12.94 12.15 -6.41
CA ASP A 59 -13.31 11.08 -5.45
C ASP A 59 -12.49 9.80 -5.72
N GLY A 60 -11.21 9.79 -5.37
CA GLY A 60 -10.34 8.63 -5.53
C GLY A 60 -10.52 7.57 -4.44
N THR A 61 -10.01 6.37 -4.70
CA THR A 61 -9.91 5.28 -3.72
C THR A 61 -8.84 5.54 -2.64
N TRP A 62 -8.01 6.56 -2.83
CA TRP A 62 -7.00 6.99 -1.87
C TRP A 62 -7.65 7.83 -0.78
N GLY A 63 -7.30 7.55 0.46
CA GLY A 63 -7.70 8.43 1.56
C GLY A 63 -7.04 9.79 1.42
N ILE A 64 -7.84 10.84 1.41
CA ILE A 64 -7.34 12.20 1.58
C ILE A 64 -7.12 12.41 3.07
N PHE A 65 -5.93 12.81 3.43
CA PHE A 65 -5.55 13.14 4.80
C PHE A 65 -5.05 14.58 4.84
N ILE A 66 -5.52 15.35 5.81
CA ILE A 66 -5.04 16.71 6.04
C ILE A 66 -3.96 16.62 7.12
N ASP A 67 -2.73 17.03 6.80
CA ASP A 67 -1.65 17.06 7.77
C ASP A 67 -1.89 18.19 8.77
N THR A 68 -1.94 17.84 10.04
CA THR A 68 -2.14 18.80 11.14
C THR A 68 -0.89 18.98 12.01
N VAL A 69 0.20 18.29 11.67
CA VAL A 69 1.39 18.23 12.54
C VAL A 69 2.64 18.82 11.88
N ASN A 70 2.96 18.35 10.66
CA ASN A 70 4.20 18.74 9.99
C ASN A 70 3.99 19.89 9.00
N HIS A 71 2.86 19.83 8.28
CA HIS A 71 2.46 20.80 7.26
C HIS A 71 0.98 21.10 7.43
N GLU A 72 0.65 22.04 8.33
CA GLU A 72 -0.73 22.34 8.72
C GLU A 72 -1.61 22.70 7.51
N GLY A 73 -2.68 21.92 7.33
CA GLY A 73 -3.66 22.09 6.26
C GLY A 73 -3.25 21.50 4.90
N VAL A 74 -2.02 20.97 4.74
CA VAL A 74 -1.60 20.37 3.46
C VAL A 74 -2.32 19.07 3.22
N ILE A 75 -2.91 18.95 2.03
CA ILE A 75 -3.55 17.73 1.57
C ILE A 75 -2.48 16.67 1.32
N THR A 76 -2.69 15.48 1.87
CA THR A 76 -1.80 14.32 1.67
C THR A 76 -2.63 13.16 1.16
N PHE A 77 -2.26 12.63 0.00
CA PHE A 77 -2.80 11.35 -0.44
C PHE A 77 -2.14 10.24 0.32
N ARG A 78 -2.95 9.43 0.97
CA ARG A 78 -2.49 8.29 1.75
C ARG A 78 -3.15 7.02 1.26
N ASP A 79 -2.32 6.03 0.93
CA ASP A 79 -2.78 4.68 0.70
C ASP A 79 -2.04 3.69 1.59
N THR A 80 -2.72 2.61 1.93
CA THR A 80 -2.17 1.56 2.77
C THR A 80 -2.33 0.22 2.07
N PHE A 81 -1.26 -0.52 1.95
CA PHE A 81 -1.34 -1.89 1.46
C PHE A 81 -0.73 -2.86 2.46
N SER A 82 -1.26 -4.06 2.50
CA SER A 82 -0.81 -5.11 3.39
C SER A 82 -0.63 -6.40 2.60
N ILE A 83 0.55 -6.98 2.68
CA ILE A 83 0.87 -8.27 2.09
C ILE A 83 1.29 -9.20 3.23
N ALA A 84 0.58 -10.32 3.39
CA ALA A 84 1.00 -11.38 4.29
C ALA A 84 1.33 -12.63 3.47
N ARG A 85 2.50 -13.20 3.74
CA ARG A 85 2.94 -14.46 3.15
C ARG A 85 3.32 -15.42 4.24
N ASP A 86 2.71 -16.60 4.23
CA ASP A 86 3.11 -17.68 5.09
C ASP A 86 4.45 -18.24 4.58
N PHE A 87 5.37 -18.45 5.49
CA PHE A 87 6.56 -19.22 5.18
C PHE A 87 6.12 -20.65 4.85
N HIS A 88 6.72 -21.27 3.85
CA HIS A 88 6.32 -22.63 3.47
C HIS A 88 6.27 -23.55 4.69
N LYS A 89 5.16 -24.26 4.85
CA LYS A 89 5.02 -25.30 5.87
C LYS A 89 6.02 -26.41 5.56
N LEU A 90 7.13 -26.40 6.30
CA LEU A 90 8.15 -27.41 6.16
C LEU A 90 7.57 -28.76 6.60
N ASP A 91 7.47 -29.71 5.69
CA ASP A 91 7.04 -31.07 6.01
C ASP A 91 8.25 -31.93 6.33
N LEU A 92 8.61 -31.97 7.61
CA LEU A 92 9.77 -32.73 8.09
C LEU A 92 9.67 -34.23 7.77
N SER A 93 8.49 -34.78 7.56
CA SER A 93 8.31 -36.21 7.23
C SER A 93 8.90 -36.55 5.86
N LYS A 94 8.96 -35.60 4.92
CA LYS A 94 9.55 -35.81 3.59
C LYS A 94 11.07 -36.00 3.63
N TYR A 95 11.72 -35.49 4.67
CA TYR A 95 13.18 -35.55 4.81
C TYR A 95 13.66 -36.82 5.48
N ILE A 96 12.78 -37.64 6.09
CA ILE A 96 13.13 -38.87 6.76
C ILE A 96 12.75 -40.07 5.89
N SER A 97 13.73 -40.92 5.60
CA SER A 97 13.48 -42.13 4.84
C SER A 97 12.86 -43.22 5.71
N ARG A 98 11.89 -43.99 5.16
CA ARG A 98 11.52 -45.28 5.76
C ARG A 98 12.77 -46.14 5.88
N THR A 99 13.01 -46.69 7.07
CA THR A 99 14.19 -47.47 7.36
C THR A 99 13.80 -48.89 7.70
N GLN A 100 14.51 -49.84 7.11
CA GLN A 100 14.37 -51.27 7.43
C GLN A 100 15.68 -51.74 8.04
N LEU A 101 15.56 -52.50 9.12
CA LEU A 101 16.68 -53.11 9.80
C LEU A 101 16.46 -54.63 9.89
N LYS A 102 17.42 -55.38 9.43
CA LYS A 102 17.45 -56.83 9.63
C LYS A 102 18.25 -57.14 10.88
N LEU A 103 17.56 -57.67 11.88
CA LEU A 103 18.10 -58.02 13.20
C LEU A 103 18.39 -59.53 13.22
N ASN A 104 19.67 -59.91 13.16
CA ASN A 104 20.06 -61.32 13.22
C ASN A 104 19.85 -61.87 14.64
N ILE A 105 18.82 -62.69 14.82
CA ILE A 105 18.46 -63.25 16.10
C ILE A 105 19.47 -64.31 16.52
N TYR A 106 19.89 -65.15 15.59
CA TYR A 106 20.88 -66.19 15.84
C TYR A 106 22.16 -65.60 16.43
N GLU A 107 22.74 -64.63 15.74
CA GLU A 107 23.99 -63.99 16.17
C GLU A 107 23.82 -63.26 17.53
N SER A 108 22.68 -62.65 17.77
CA SER A 108 22.41 -61.92 19.00
C SER A 108 22.25 -62.85 20.21
N LEU A 109 21.60 -63.99 20.03
CA LEU A 109 21.46 -65.02 21.05
C LEU A 109 22.79 -65.74 21.33
N ASP A 110 23.58 -65.96 20.27
CA ASP A 110 24.91 -66.59 20.38
C ASP A 110 25.87 -65.69 21.18
N LYS A 111 25.96 -64.42 20.82
CA LYS A 111 26.73 -63.40 21.55
C LYS A 111 26.31 -63.27 23.02
N ALA A 112 25.04 -63.45 23.31
CA ALA A 112 24.51 -63.45 24.67
C ALA A 112 24.83 -64.73 25.44
N GLY A 113 25.48 -65.72 24.83
CA GLY A 113 25.81 -67.01 25.46
C GLY A 113 24.58 -67.91 25.72
N LEU A 114 23.50 -67.70 24.97
CA LEU A 114 22.22 -68.41 25.17
C LEU A 114 22.04 -69.58 24.19
N MET A 115 22.98 -69.73 23.26
CA MET A 115 22.97 -70.81 22.25
C MET A 115 23.82 -71.98 22.67
N ASN A 116 23.29 -73.17 22.46
CA ASN A 116 24.04 -74.40 22.58
C ASN A 116 23.70 -75.33 21.39
N ASN A 117 24.71 -75.66 20.57
CA ASN A 117 24.53 -76.45 19.34
C ASN A 117 23.38 -75.94 18.43
N ASN A 118 23.30 -74.69 18.19
CA ASN A 118 22.24 -73.99 17.41
C ASN A 118 20.85 -74.17 18.03
N GLN A 119 20.78 -74.45 19.28
CA GLN A 119 19.53 -74.58 20.05
C GLN A 119 19.52 -73.52 21.15
N ILE A 120 18.33 -72.98 21.43
CA ILE A 120 18.03 -72.22 22.64
C ILE A 120 17.04 -72.97 23.48
N THR A 121 17.29 -73.02 24.78
CA THR A 121 16.34 -73.66 25.73
C THR A 121 15.59 -72.57 26.48
N GLY A 122 14.27 -72.70 26.51
CA GLY A 122 13.42 -71.80 27.28
C GLY A 122 13.76 -71.85 28.77
N ASN A 123 14.13 -70.73 29.34
CA ASN A 123 14.52 -70.57 30.73
C ASN A 123 13.58 -69.67 31.56
N GLY A 124 12.56 -69.09 30.88
CA GLY A 124 11.65 -68.11 31.48
C GLY A 124 12.28 -66.77 31.88
N VAL A 125 13.50 -66.54 31.45
CA VAL A 125 14.20 -65.29 31.73
C VAL A 125 14.03 -64.32 30.57
N GLN A 126 13.85 -63.04 30.86
CA GLN A 126 13.73 -62.00 29.86
C GLN A 126 15.11 -61.62 29.27
N ILE A 127 15.21 -61.63 27.96
CA ILE A 127 16.43 -61.37 27.21
C ILE A 127 16.25 -60.06 26.42
N PRO A 128 17.03 -59.01 26.71
CA PRO A 128 17.04 -57.81 25.87
C PRO A 128 17.92 -57.99 24.65
N LEU A 129 17.36 -57.79 23.47
CA LEU A 129 18.08 -57.80 22.20
C LEU A 129 18.09 -56.35 21.63
N THR A 130 19.24 -55.70 21.69
CA THR A 130 19.36 -54.29 21.27
C THR A 130 20.09 -54.18 19.93
N PHE A 131 19.54 -53.37 19.05
CA PHE A 131 20.03 -53.18 17.68
C PHE A 131 20.02 -51.69 17.28
N PRO A 132 21.11 -51.17 16.67
CA PRO A 132 21.16 -49.80 16.16
C PRO A 132 20.34 -49.68 14.88
N LEU A 133 19.50 -48.66 14.80
CA LEU A 133 18.68 -48.29 13.65
C LEU A 133 19.10 -46.92 13.16
N THR A 134 19.70 -46.82 11.98
CA THR A 134 20.11 -45.57 11.41
C THR A 134 19.03 -44.97 10.51
N LEU A 135 18.48 -43.85 10.91
CA LEU A 135 17.57 -43.04 10.11
C LEU A 135 18.40 -42.09 9.23
N LYS A 136 18.25 -42.24 7.92
CA LYS A 136 18.87 -41.31 6.95
C LYS A 136 17.94 -40.16 6.68
N LEU A 137 18.51 -38.95 6.67
CA LEU A 137 17.83 -37.73 6.30
C LEU A 137 18.01 -37.52 4.79
N LYS A 138 16.91 -37.54 4.04
CA LYS A 138 16.92 -37.37 2.58
C LYS A 138 17.05 -35.89 2.23
N GLY A 139 17.90 -35.57 1.29
CA GLY A 139 17.80 -34.35 0.48
C GLY A 139 18.12 -33.03 1.16
N ILE A 140 18.77 -33.05 2.33
CA ILE A 140 19.19 -31.82 3.00
C ILE A 140 20.19 -30.99 2.14
N ASN A 141 20.78 -31.59 1.10
CA ASN A 141 21.74 -30.95 0.17
C ASN A 141 21.26 -30.93 -1.30
N GLN A 142 20.00 -31.20 -1.61
CA GLN A 142 19.54 -31.28 -3.00
C GLN A 142 18.22 -30.53 -3.19
N ASN A 143 18.29 -29.28 -3.72
CA ASN A 143 17.18 -28.53 -4.32
C ASN A 143 15.82 -28.64 -3.62
N THR A 144 15.79 -28.47 -2.32
CA THR A 144 14.57 -28.43 -1.51
C THR A 144 14.50 -27.10 -0.78
N ASP A 145 13.33 -26.72 -0.31
CA ASP A 145 13.09 -25.47 0.44
C ASP A 145 13.97 -25.33 1.70
N ALA A 146 14.57 -26.44 2.17
CA ALA A 146 15.58 -26.45 3.22
C ALA A 146 16.91 -26.92 2.66
N GLN A 147 17.89 -26.03 2.62
CA GLN A 147 19.27 -26.39 2.27
C GLN A 147 19.93 -27.20 3.36
N ARG A 148 19.56 -26.95 4.63
CA ARG A 148 20.13 -27.62 5.80
C ARG A 148 19.20 -27.49 7.01
N ILE A 149 19.02 -28.57 7.73
CA ILE A 149 18.38 -28.58 9.07
C ILE A 149 19.46 -28.86 10.10
N ASP A 150 19.62 -27.95 11.06
CA ASP A 150 20.61 -28.05 12.12
C ASP A 150 20.02 -28.67 13.38
N SER A 151 18.83 -28.23 13.74
CA SER A 151 18.08 -28.77 14.88
C SER A 151 16.58 -28.52 14.72
N ALA A 152 15.79 -29.26 15.47
CA ALA A 152 14.35 -29.06 15.52
C ALA A 152 13.81 -29.31 16.93
N LEU A 153 12.84 -28.52 17.33
CA LEU A 153 11.99 -28.79 18.50
C LEU A 153 10.68 -29.37 17.99
N ILE A 154 10.54 -30.68 18.16
CA ILE A 154 9.39 -31.44 17.70
C ILE A 154 8.29 -31.29 18.73
N LYS A 155 7.08 -31.02 18.28
CA LYS A 155 5.88 -30.95 19.12
C LYS A 155 5.31 -32.34 19.34
N ASN A 156 5.15 -33.06 18.24
CA ASN A 156 4.78 -34.48 18.25
C ASN A 156 5.20 -35.14 16.94
N ALA A 157 5.45 -36.44 17.00
CA ALA A 157 5.74 -37.25 15.83
C ALA A 157 5.00 -38.59 15.93
N SER A 158 4.55 -39.08 14.79
CA SER A 158 3.96 -40.41 14.69
C SER A 158 4.80 -41.27 13.77
N PHE A 159 5.19 -42.41 14.31
CA PHE A 159 5.94 -43.47 13.63
C PHE A 159 5.08 -44.70 13.48
N THR A 160 5.28 -45.45 12.40
CA THR A 160 4.75 -46.81 12.28
C THR A 160 5.89 -47.78 12.48
N SER A 161 5.72 -48.71 13.40
CA SER A 161 6.67 -49.75 13.70
C SER A 161 6.09 -51.13 13.31
N LYS A 162 6.87 -51.90 12.54
CA LYS A 162 6.50 -53.25 12.17
C LYS A 162 7.67 -54.19 12.37
N LEU A 163 7.42 -55.26 13.10
CA LEU A 163 8.39 -56.32 13.30
C LEU A 163 7.90 -57.60 12.59
N THR A 164 8.73 -58.15 11.74
CA THR A 164 8.43 -59.36 10.96
C THR A 164 9.48 -60.43 11.20
N ALA A 165 9.10 -61.64 11.57
CA ALA A 165 10.01 -62.78 11.66
C ALA A 165 10.35 -63.26 10.26
N ILE A 166 11.64 -63.40 9.97
CA ILE A 166 12.17 -63.84 8.67
C ILE A 166 13.27 -64.89 8.84
N GLY A 167 13.68 -65.54 7.77
CA GLY A 167 14.81 -66.50 7.76
C GLY A 167 14.54 -67.75 8.56
N GLY A 168 13.25 -68.15 8.72
CA GLY A 168 12.87 -69.33 9.46
C GLY A 168 12.95 -69.11 10.99
N SER A 169 12.84 -67.91 11.46
CA SER A 169 12.86 -67.62 12.91
C SER A 169 11.78 -68.40 13.64
N PRO A 170 12.14 -69.18 14.64
CA PRO A 170 11.18 -69.96 15.43
C PRO A 170 10.53 -69.15 16.55
N ILE A 171 10.93 -67.88 16.70
CA ILE A 171 10.45 -67.00 17.76
C ILE A 171 8.96 -66.70 17.53
N GLN A 172 8.14 -67.01 18.50
CA GLN A 172 6.71 -66.70 18.48
C GLN A 172 6.47 -65.27 19.02
N TRP A 173 5.41 -64.65 18.53
CA TRP A 173 5.05 -63.27 18.93
C TRP A 173 4.68 -63.18 20.41
N GLU A 174 4.12 -64.24 20.95
CA GLU A 174 3.73 -64.37 22.35
C GLU A 174 4.92 -64.34 23.32
N TRP A 175 6.13 -64.57 22.82
CA TRP A 175 7.38 -64.51 23.60
C TRP A 175 8.01 -63.08 23.63
N ILE A 176 7.49 -62.14 22.84
CA ILE A 176 7.90 -60.76 22.89
C ILE A 176 7.12 -60.06 23.98
N ASP A 177 7.79 -59.65 25.03
CA ASP A 177 7.17 -58.95 26.15
C ASP A 177 7.04 -57.46 25.89
N LYS A 178 8.07 -56.89 25.30
CA LYS A 178 8.15 -55.42 25.10
C LYS A 178 9.06 -55.10 23.93
N VAL A 179 8.74 -54.01 23.22
CA VAL A 179 9.63 -53.38 22.24
C VAL A 179 9.78 -51.93 22.63
N THR A 180 11.00 -51.45 22.72
CA THR A 180 11.32 -50.04 22.99
C THR A 180 12.16 -49.45 21.89
N LEU A 181 11.99 -48.14 21.67
CA LEU A 181 12.77 -47.32 20.80
C LEU A 181 13.51 -46.27 21.64
N ASP A 182 14.83 -46.33 21.66
CA ASP A 182 15.66 -45.29 22.25
C ASP A 182 16.06 -44.34 21.13
N LEU A 183 15.71 -43.04 21.29
CA LEU A 183 15.93 -41.98 20.32
C LEU A 183 17.41 -41.59 20.18
N GLY A 184 18.31 -42.18 20.98
CA GLY A 184 19.74 -41.95 20.93
C GLY A 184 20.17 -40.61 21.53
N ASP A 185 21.45 -40.34 21.35
CA ASP A 185 22.16 -39.20 21.98
C ASP A 185 21.89 -37.84 21.30
N ARG A 186 21.32 -37.87 20.09
CA ARG A 186 21.00 -36.65 19.35
C ARG A 186 19.62 -36.13 19.63
N CYS A 187 18.80 -36.89 20.30
CA CYS A 187 17.49 -36.49 20.75
C CYS A 187 17.48 -36.24 22.26
N TYR A 188 16.69 -35.28 22.66
CA TYR A 188 16.43 -35.03 24.08
C TYR A 188 14.93 -34.94 24.30
N ARG A 189 14.45 -35.78 25.23
CA ARG A 189 13.06 -35.80 25.65
C ARG A 189 13.00 -35.63 27.18
N PRO A 190 12.19 -34.71 27.71
CA PRO A 190 12.09 -34.49 29.17
C PRO A 190 11.75 -35.75 29.97
N GLU A 191 10.91 -36.63 29.42
CA GLU A 191 10.47 -37.87 30.02
C GLU A 191 11.47 -39.03 29.80
N GLY A 192 12.62 -38.79 29.20
CA GLY A 192 13.62 -39.76 28.82
C GLY A 192 13.49 -40.23 27.38
N ASN A 193 14.62 -40.60 26.76
CA ASN A 193 14.70 -40.91 25.34
C ASN A 193 14.12 -42.28 24.95
N VAL A 194 13.81 -43.15 25.92
CA VAL A 194 13.28 -44.47 25.64
C VAL A 194 11.76 -44.45 25.57
N VAL A 195 11.24 -44.77 24.40
CA VAL A 195 9.80 -44.81 24.10
C VAL A 195 9.35 -46.28 24.01
N THR A 196 8.27 -46.63 24.67
CA THR A 196 7.67 -47.97 24.55
C THR A 196 6.82 -48.02 23.28
N VAL A 197 7.22 -48.88 22.34
CA VAL A 197 6.50 -49.15 21.09
C VAL A 197 5.43 -50.20 21.27
N TYR A 198 5.75 -51.24 22.03
CA TYR A 198 4.86 -52.35 22.35
C TYR A 198 5.06 -52.83 23.79
N ASP A 199 4.00 -53.16 24.48
CA ASP A 199 4.02 -53.75 25.81
C ASP A 199 2.91 -54.80 25.91
N LYS A 200 3.30 -56.08 26.04
CA LYS A 200 2.38 -57.23 26.13
C LYS A 200 1.33 -57.10 27.22
N ASN A 201 1.67 -56.40 28.29
CA ASN A 201 0.74 -56.22 29.42
C ASN A 201 -0.36 -55.17 29.12
N LYS A 202 -0.15 -54.39 28.10
CA LYS A 202 -1.06 -53.31 27.66
C LYS A 202 -1.78 -53.67 26.37
N ASP A 203 -1.14 -54.46 25.48
CA ASP A 203 -1.58 -54.74 24.11
C ASP A 203 -2.07 -56.18 24.01
N THR A 204 -3.38 -56.42 23.98
CA THR A 204 -4.03 -57.75 23.99
C THR A 204 -3.84 -58.58 22.72
N TYR A 205 -3.38 -57.97 21.61
CA TYR A 205 -3.31 -58.63 20.28
C TYR A 205 -1.91 -59.03 19.81
N GLY A 206 -0.87 -58.76 20.60
CA GLY A 206 0.51 -59.04 20.22
C GLY A 206 1.04 -58.10 19.11
N TYR A 207 2.35 -58.14 18.86
CA TYR A 207 3.02 -57.32 17.86
C TYR A 207 2.83 -57.91 16.46
N ARG A 208 1.69 -57.64 15.80
CA ARG A 208 1.35 -58.27 14.50
C ARG A 208 1.15 -57.31 13.32
N GLN A 209 1.03 -56.03 13.57
CA GLN A 209 0.69 -55.01 12.54
C GLN A 209 1.48 -53.73 12.73
N ASP A 210 1.40 -52.83 11.75
CA ASP A 210 1.94 -51.47 11.87
C ASP A 210 1.32 -50.76 13.08
N ILE A 211 2.09 -50.62 14.14
CA ILE A 211 1.64 -49.98 15.38
C ILE A 211 2.07 -48.51 15.32
N PRO A 212 1.14 -47.53 15.31
CA PRO A 212 1.49 -46.13 15.43
C PRO A 212 2.07 -45.87 16.82
N THR A 213 3.27 -45.30 16.83
CA THR A 213 3.97 -44.88 18.04
C THR A 213 4.03 -43.35 18.03
N ASN A 214 3.28 -42.73 18.93
CA ASN A 214 3.29 -41.29 19.07
C ASN A 214 4.36 -40.89 20.09
N ILE A 215 5.15 -39.91 19.75
CA ILE A 215 6.19 -39.33 20.59
C ILE A 215 5.88 -37.87 20.76
N ASP A 216 5.58 -37.48 22.00
CA ASP A 216 5.35 -36.08 22.37
C ASP A 216 6.68 -35.39 22.67
N GLU A 217 6.71 -34.13 22.47
CA GLU A 217 7.81 -33.19 22.72
C GLU A 217 9.24 -33.75 22.86
N PHE A 218 10.03 -33.59 21.83
CA PHE A 218 11.44 -33.88 21.89
C PHE A 218 12.21 -32.92 20.98
N SER A 219 13.46 -32.66 21.31
CA SER A 219 14.37 -31.95 20.44
C SER A 219 15.33 -32.89 19.73
N ILE A 220 15.70 -32.52 18.51
CA ILE A 220 16.74 -33.19 17.75
C ILE A 220 17.83 -32.20 17.37
N ASN A 221 19.10 -32.59 17.57
CA ASN A 221 20.26 -31.81 17.20
C ASN A 221 21.16 -32.62 16.25
N LEU A 222 21.24 -32.12 15.02
CA LEU A 222 21.99 -32.74 13.94
C LEU A 222 23.42 -32.20 13.81
N MET A 223 23.80 -31.24 14.62
CA MET A 223 25.12 -30.64 14.56
C MET A 223 26.19 -31.58 15.13
N LYS A 224 27.31 -31.72 14.43
CA LYS A 224 28.45 -32.53 14.90
C LYS A 224 29.13 -31.92 16.12
N ASN A 225 29.33 -30.60 16.11
CA ASN A 225 29.94 -29.84 17.18
C ASN A 225 28.92 -28.89 17.80
N LYS A 226 28.98 -28.67 19.10
CA LYS A 226 27.99 -27.85 19.81
C LYS A 226 28.10 -26.35 19.53
N GLU A 227 29.25 -25.85 19.00
CA GLU A 227 29.51 -24.42 18.76
C GLU A 227 30.31 -24.21 17.46
N PRO A 228 29.67 -24.17 16.29
CA PRO A 228 30.34 -23.73 15.09
C PRO A 228 30.52 -22.20 15.13
N GLN A 229 31.75 -21.74 14.89
CA GLN A 229 32.10 -20.31 15.02
C GLN A 229 32.04 -19.52 13.71
N LYS A 230 31.94 -20.17 12.54
CA LYS A 230 31.93 -19.53 11.22
C LYS A 230 30.97 -20.24 10.25
N TRP A 231 30.38 -19.47 9.34
CA TRP A 231 29.48 -19.99 8.30
C TRP A 231 30.06 -21.18 7.50
N SER A 232 31.31 -21.05 7.07
CA SER A 232 31.99 -22.12 6.32
C SER A 232 32.13 -23.45 7.10
N GLU A 233 32.04 -23.39 8.43
CA GLU A 233 32.11 -24.55 9.30
C GLU A 233 30.73 -25.22 9.48
N TYR A 234 29.64 -24.46 9.33
CA TYR A 234 28.27 -24.97 9.47
C TYR A 234 27.90 -25.95 8.38
N SER A 235 28.23 -25.70 7.13
CA SER A 235 27.83 -26.53 5.98
C SER A 235 28.36 -27.98 6.10
N ASN A 236 29.53 -28.16 6.72
CA ASN A 236 30.17 -29.47 6.93
C ASN A 236 29.94 -30.06 8.32
N ASN A 237 29.28 -29.33 9.22
CA ASN A 237 29.13 -29.69 10.61
C ASN A 237 27.81 -30.38 10.96
N VAL A 238 26.93 -30.61 9.96
CA VAL A 238 25.66 -31.29 10.16
C VAL A 238 25.77 -32.75 9.76
N VAL A 239 25.13 -33.64 10.50
CA VAL A 239 25.04 -35.06 10.14
C VAL A 239 23.81 -35.31 9.27
N ASP A 240 23.91 -36.26 8.36
CA ASP A 240 22.84 -36.71 7.47
C ASP A 240 22.02 -37.88 8.03
N SER A 241 22.29 -38.27 9.25
CA SER A 241 21.65 -39.44 9.87
C SER A 241 21.62 -39.39 11.40
N CYS A 242 20.62 -40.02 11.96
CA CYS A 242 20.50 -40.26 13.41
C CYS A 242 20.43 -41.76 13.69
N THR A 243 21.05 -42.21 14.78
CA THR A 243 20.99 -43.60 15.21
C THR A 243 20.06 -43.71 16.41
N PHE A 244 19.01 -44.52 16.25
CA PHE A 244 18.11 -44.97 17.30
C PHE A 244 18.49 -46.37 17.71
N ASN A 245 18.13 -46.83 18.88
CA ASN A 245 18.30 -48.19 19.28
C ASN A 245 16.94 -48.85 19.52
N VAL A 246 16.71 -49.97 18.83
CA VAL A 246 15.52 -50.79 19.06
C VAL A 246 15.90 -51.93 20.00
N THR A 247 15.20 -52.04 21.12
CA THR A 247 15.36 -53.16 22.05
C THR A 247 14.11 -53.99 22.08
N ILE A 248 14.26 -55.28 21.76
CA ILE A 248 13.22 -56.29 21.84
C ILE A 248 13.47 -57.12 23.10
N TYR A 249 12.53 -57.10 24.01
CA TYR A 249 12.55 -57.94 25.21
C TYR A 249 11.83 -59.25 24.93
N LEU A 250 12.56 -60.32 24.99
CA LEU A 250 12.07 -61.66 24.64
C LEU A 250 12.13 -62.58 25.85
N THR A 251 11.02 -63.27 26.18
CA THR A 251 11.00 -64.34 27.17
C THR A 251 10.57 -65.65 26.50
N ILE A 252 11.52 -66.59 26.43
CA ILE A 252 11.23 -67.92 25.92
C ILE A 252 10.73 -68.77 27.09
N PRO A 253 9.47 -69.25 27.04
CA PRO A 253 8.90 -69.97 28.16
C PRO A 253 9.58 -71.36 28.35
N THR A 254 9.72 -71.78 29.58
CA THR A 254 10.31 -73.08 29.90
C THR A 254 9.57 -74.28 29.26
N SER A 255 8.27 -74.14 28.99
CA SER A 255 7.45 -75.08 28.25
C SER A 255 7.80 -75.26 26.78
N ALA A 256 8.58 -74.33 26.19
CA ALA A 256 8.98 -74.37 24.77
C ALA A 256 10.05 -75.45 24.49
N GLY A 257 10.74 -75.98 25.53
CA GLY A 257 11.79 -76.99 25.37
C GLY A 257 13.04 -76.41 24.62
N ALA A 258 13.76 -77.31 23.95
CA ALA A 258 14.90 -76.96 23.12
C ALA A 258 14.41 -76.60 21.72
N ILE A 259 14.73 -75.40 21.28
CA ILE A 259 14.28 -74.84 20.00
C ILE A 259 15.50 -74.62 19.08
N GLN A 260 15.46 -75.23 17.86
CA GLN A 260 16.43 -75.00 16.84
C GLN A 260 16.31 -73.60 16.26
N VAL A 261 17.40 -72.82 16.25
CA VAL A 261 17.46 -71.48 15.68
C VAL A 261 18.33 -71.54 14.45
N PRO A 262 17.77 -71.42 13.25
CA PRO A 262 18.56 -71.34 12.04
C PRO A 262 19.52 -70.16 12.04
N SER A 263 20.71 -70.28 11.45
CA SER A 263 21.68 -69.16 11.33
C SER A 263 21.12 -67.97 10.52
N THR A 264 20.09 -68.24 9.73
CA THR A 264 19.37 -67.21 8.95
C THR A 264 18.24 -66.51 9.73
N ALA A 265 17.92 -66.99 10.95
CA ALA A 265 16.84 -66.47 11.75
C ALA A 265 17.06 -64.99 12.09
N ALA A 266 16.11 -64.21 11.72
CA ALA A 266 16.17 -62.74 11.93
C ALA A 266 14.79 -62.15 12.16
N PHE A 267 14.78 -60.97 12.76
CA PHE A 267 13.66 -60.07 12.66
C PHE A 267 13.96 -58.99 11.61
N GLN A 268 12.97 -58.61 10.84
CA GLN A 268 12.98 -57.38 10.07
C GLN A 268 12.16 -56.36 10.85
N TYR A 269 12.79 -55.26 11.23
CA TYR A 269 12.13 -54.12 11.85
C TYR A 269 12.01 -52.98 10.82
N ASP A 270 10.78 -52.60 10.55
CA ASP A 270 10.46 -51.49 9.66
C ASP A 270 10.01 -50.29 10.50
N LEU A 271 10.66 -49.16 10.38
CA LEU A 271 10.25 -47.89 10.95
C LEU A 271 9.89 -46.92 9.84
N GLY A 272 8.65 -46.49 9.81
CA GLY A 272 8.13 -45.47 8.91
C GLY A 272 7.69 -44.24 9.68
N VAL A 273 7.90 -43.07 9.10
CA VAL A 273 7.39 -41.81 9.64
C VAL A 273 6.06 -41.52 8.98
N GLN A 274 5.02 -41.26 9.78
CA GLN A 274 3.70 -40.86 9.30
C GLN A 274 3.58 -39.36 9.21
N PHE A 275 3.89 -38.67 10.30
CA PHE A 275 3.96 -37.21 10.33
C PHE A 275 4.91 -36.73 11.42
N ILE A 276 5.41 -35.50 11.26
CA ILE A 276 6.18 -34.80 12.29
C ILE A 276 5.63 -33.37 12.34
N ASP A 277 5.12 -32.99 13.52
CA ASP A 277 4.74 -31.64 13.84
C ASP A 277 5.84 -31.00 14.71
N TYR A 278 6.13 -29.73 14.49
CA TYR A 278 7.22 -29.04 15.19
C TYR A 278 6.79 -27.71 15.75
N HIS A 279 7.44 -27.27 16.82
CA HIS A 279 7.36 -25.91 17.34
C HIS A 279 8.31 -24.98 16.59
N ALA A 280 9.55 -25.43 16.37
CA ALA A 280 10.56 -24.65 15.67
C ALA A 280 11.60 -25.55 14.98
N VAL A 281 12.16 -25.05 13.90
CA VAL A 281 13.28 -25.66 13.17
C VAL A 281 14.35 -24.61 12.96
N TRP A 282 15.59 -24.96 13.24
CA TRP A 282 16.77 -24.15 12.97
C TRP A 282 17.53 -24.74 11.79
N GLY A 283 17.98 -23.90 10.89
CA GLY A 283 18.71 -24.34 9.72
C GLY A 283 18.92 -23.25 8.68
N MET A 284 19.16 -23.67 7.46
CA MET A 284 19.20 -22.81 6.28
C MET A 284 18.03 -23.17 5.38
N PHE A 285 17.28 -22.16 5.02
CA PHE A 285 16.13 -22.30 4.18
C PHE A 285 16.27 -21.29 3.03
N GLU A 286 15.96 -21.69 1.82
CA GLU A 286 15.80 -20.71 0.75
C GLU A 286 14.49 -19.95 0.99
N PRO A 287 14.52 -18.61 0.87
CA PRO A 287 13.29 -17.86 0.80
C PRO A 287 12.47 -18.40 -0.36
N SER A 288 11.20 -18.67 -0.15
CA SER A 288 10.35 -19.07 -1.25
C SER A 288 10.37 -17.99 -2.34
N LYS A 289 10.16 -18.36 -3.60
CA LYS A 289 9.99 -17.38 -4.70
C LYS A 289 8.90 -16.36 -4.41
N ASP A 290 7.98 -16.71 -3.50
CA ASP A 290 6.89 -15.84 -3.06
C ASP A 290 7.37 -14.67 -2.15
N MET A 291 8.63 -14.68 -1.70
CA MET A 291 9.26 -13.56 -0.98
C MET A 291 9.99 -12.58 -1.91
N SER A 292 9.99 -12.84 -3.20
CA SER A 292 10.43 -11.92 -4.24
C SER A 292 9.22 -11.42 -5.02
N GLY A 293 9.15 -10.10 -5.24
CA GLY A 293 8.14 -9.46 -6.06
C GLY A 293 8.79 -8.78 -7.26
N GLU A 294 8.26 -9.03 -8.44
CA GLU A 294 8.57 -8.29 -9.66
C GLU A 294 7.26 -8.00 -10.36
N ALA A 295 6.95 -6.72 -10.55
CA ALA A 295 5.74 -6.30 -11.24
C ALA A 295 5.97 -4.99 -11.99
N VAL A 296 5.16 -4.78 -13.02
CA VAL A 296 4.94 -3.49 -13.67
C VAL A 296 3.43 -3.29 -13.69
N GLU A 297 2.97 -2.25 -13.04
CA GLU A 297 1.55 -2.02 -12.81
C GLU A 297 1.16 -0.60 -13.19
N ALA A 298 -0.04 -0.41 -13.76
CA ALA A 298 -0.53 0.92 -14.10
C ALA A 298 -0.92 1.69 -12.83
N ILE A 299 -0.43 2.90 -12.68
CA ILE A 299 -0.73 3.76 -11.52
C ILE A 299 -2.23 4.08 -11.45
N ALA A 300 -2.89 4.26 -12.60
CA ALA A 300 -4.32 4.50 -12.68
C ALA A 300 -5.17 3.38 -12.05
N THR A 301 -4.61 2.18 -11.89
CA THR A 301 -5.27 1.07 -11.18
C THR A 301 -5.41 1.36 -9.69
N TYR A 302 -4.47 2.14 -9.13
CA TYR A 302 -4.41 2.47 -7.71
C TYR A 302 -4.90 3.89 -7.43
N TRP A 303 -4.81 4.79 -8.40
CA TRP A 303 -5.16 6.19 -8.22
C TRP A 303 -6.09 6.69 -9.33
N SER A 304 -7.40 6.69 -9.07
CA SER A 304 -8.42 7.10 -10.05
C SER A 304 -8.35 8.57 -10.49
N PRO A 305 -7.92 9.54 -9.66
CA PRO A 305 -7.77 10.94 -10.10
C PRO A 305 -6.82 11.11 -11.29
N TRP A 306 -5.85 10.20 -11.44
CA TRP A 306 -4.90 10.21 -12.55
C TRP A 306 -5.56 10.16 -13.93
N ASN A 307 -6.74 9.53 -14.01
CA ASN A 307 -7.51 9.42 -15.26
C ASN A 307 -8.35 10.67 -15.56
N THR A 308 -8.68 11.45 -14.55
CA THR A 308 -9.58 12.62 -14.65
C THR A 308 -8.84 13.92 -14.94
N LEU A 309 -7.61 14.00 -14.52
CA LEU A 309 -6.80 15.20 -14.67
C LEU A 309 -5.98 15.12 -15.96
N GLN A 310 -6.51 15.72 -17.02
CA GLN A 310 -5.79 15.86 -18.28
C GLN A 310 -4.54 16.71 -18.03
N ASP A 311 -3.41 16.27 -18.57
CA ASP A 311 -2.11 16.97 -18.47
C ASP A 311 -1.58 17.17 -17.03
N LEU A 312 -2.00 16.31 -16.09
CA LEU A 312 -1.53 16.37 -14.73
C LEU A 312 -0.06 15.95 -14.62
N ARG A 313 0.76 16.82 -14.05
CA ARG A 313 2.11 16.54 -13.62
C ARG A 313 2.26 17.02 -12.17
N LEU A 314 2.47 16.10 -11.24
CA LEU A 314 2.62 16.40 -9.82
C LEU A 314 4.00 15.92 -9.33
N PRO A 315 5.03 16.74 -9.43
CA PRO A 315 6.37 16.44 -8.92
C PRO A 315 6.38 16.59 -7.40
N PHE A 316 5.95 15.57 -6.67
CA PHE A 316 5.94 15.58 -5.21
C PHE A 316 7.34 15.81 -4.64
N ALA A 317 7.48 16.81 -3.79
CA ALA A 317 8.75 17.15 -3.16
C ALA A 317 9.07 16.28 -1.96
N GLU A 318 8.06 15.77 -1.28
CA GLU A 318 8.19 15.01 -0.03
C GLU A 318 7.38 13.71 -0.02
N PRO A 319 7.42 12.90 -1.09
CA PRO A 319 6.77 11.60 -1.07
C PRO A 319 7.44 10.70 -0.05
N SER A 320 6.68 9.86 0.63
CA SER A 320 7.23 8.86 1.53
C SER A 320 6.47 7.55 1.47
N VAL A 321 7.21 6.45 1.62
CA VAL A 321 6.66 5.11 1.81
C VAL A 321 7.23 4.56 3.11
N ASP A 322 6.36 4.39 4.08
CA ASP A 322 6.66 3.83 5.38
C ASP A 322 6.27 2.36 5.40
N MET A 323 7.28 1.48 5.42
CA MET A 323 7.11 0.04 5.32
C MET A 323 7.44 -0.64 6.65
N LEU A 324 6.48 -1.38 7.20
CA LEU A 324 6.62 -2.20 8.39
C LEU A 324 6.68 -3.67 8.01
N VAL A 325 7.84 -4.29 8.19
CA VAL A 325 8.03 -5.72 7.94
C VAL A 325 7.97 -6.47 9.26
N THR A 326 6.87 -7.13 9.53
CA THR A 326 6.67 -7.94 10.74
C THR A 326 6.94 -9.40 10.44
N THR A 327 7.81 -10.03 11.21
CA THR A 327 8.19 -11.42 11.01
C THR A 327 8.37 -12.18 12.31
N GLN A 328 8.07 -13.49 12.27
CA GLN A 328 8.41 -14.47 13.29
C GLN A 328 9.68 -15.27 12.94
N VAL A 329 10.27 -15.03 11.79
CA VAL A 329 11.58 -15.60 11.44
C VAL A 329 12.64 -15.00 12.33
N ALA A 330 13.37 -15.83 13.07
CA ALA A 330 14.54 -15.37 13.81
C ALA A 330 15.81 -15.59 12.98
N GLY A 331 16.64 -14.57 12.94
CA GLY A 331 17.88 -14.52 12.16
C GLY A 331 17.99 -13.25 11.31
N ALA A 332 19.19 -12.97 10.85
CA ALA A 332 19.47 -11.77 10.07
C ALA A 332 18.90 -11.88 8.65
N MET A 333 18.36 -10.77 8.18
CA MET A 333 17.79 -10.63 6.85
C MET A 333 18.45 -9.50 6.07
N ILE A 334 18.33 -9.59 4.76
CA ILE A 334 18.72 -8.55 3.79
C ILE A 334 17.51 -8.31 2.90
N MET A 335 17.17 -7.06 2.69
CA MET A 335 16.27 -6.68 1.60
C MET A 335 17.11 -6.22 0.43
N GLU A 336 16.90 -6.85 -0.72
CA GLU A 336 17.51 -6.47 -2.00
C GLU A 336 16.43 -5.96 -2.94
N GLY A 337 16.71 -4.85 -3.63
CA GLY A 337 15.87 -4.32 -4.69
C GLY A 337 16.73 -4.12 -5.93
N ASP A 338 16.34 -4.69 -7.05
CA ASP A 338 17.06 -4.48 -8.31
C ASP A 338 16.70 -3.14 -8.93
N TYR A 339 15.42 -2.74 -8.82
CA TYR A 339 14.93 -1.45 -9.30
C TYR A 339 13.57 -1.07 -8.70
N LEU A 340 13.34 0.22 -8.65
CA LEU A 340 12.05 0.88 -8.47
C LEU A 340 12.03 2.05 -9.47
N TYR A 341 11.08 2.07 -10.39
CA TYR A 341 10.95 3.13 -11.40
C TYR A 341 9.49 3.44 -11.70
N THR A 342 9.28 4.61 -12.26
CA THR A 342 8.03 4.97 -12.95
C THR A 342 8.29 5.13 -14.44
N GLU A 343 7.26 4.92 -15.25
CA GLU A 343 7.32 5.03 -16.72
C GLU A 343 6.09 5.77 -17.22
N ASN A 344 6.27 6.71 -18.15
CA ASN A 344 5.20 7.44 -18.80
C ASN A 344 4.74 6.77 -20.12
N GLU A 345 3.68 7.29 -20.73
CA GLU A 345 3.15 6.79 -22.01
C GLU A 345 4.17 6.81 -23.15
N GLN A 346 5.16 7.69 -23.08
CA GLN A 346 6.23 7.80 -24.07
C GLN A 346 7.35 6.80 -23.86
N GLY A 347 7.29 5.99 -22.78
CA GLY A 347 8.31 5.01 -22.41
C GLY A 347 9.53 5.61 -21.70
N GLU A 348 9.46 6.88 -21.28
CA GLU A 348 10.47 7.51 -20.46
C GLU A 348 10.40 6.99 -19.03
N LYS A 349 11.56 6.73 -18.41
CA LYS A 349 11.66 6.15 -17.07
C LYS A 349 12.36 7.06 -16.09
N ALA A 350 11.77 7.20 -14.91
CA ALA A 350 12.37 7.85 -13.75
C ALA A 350 12.63 6.80 -12.66
N TYR A 351 13.84 6.75 -12.14
CA TYR A 351 14.28 5.71 -11.20
C TYR A 351 14.48 6.28 -9.80
N ALA A 352 14.05 5.53 -8.80
CA ALA A 352 14.54 5.71 -7.43
C ALA A 352 16.04 5.38 -7.39
N THR A 353 16.79 6.12 -6.59
CA THR A 353 18.24 5.92 -6.46
C THR A 353 18.63 5.84 -4.99
N PHE A 354 19.46 4.84 -4.67
CA PHE A 354 19.97 4.60 -3.32
C PHE A 354 21.47 4.90 -3.32
N ASP A 355 21.89 6.02 -2.74
CA ASP A 355 23.26 6.53 -2.81
C ASP A 355 23.83 6.57 -4.24
N GLY A 356 22.98 6.97 -5.20
CA GLY A 356 23.31 7.07 -6.63
C GLY A 356 23.24 5.75 -7.42
N ASN A 357 22.77 4.66 -6.82
CA ASN A 357 22.54 3.38 -7.49
C ASN A 357 21.04 3.08 -7.62
N HIS A 358 20.65 2.35 -8.66
CA HIS A 358 19.25 1.90 -8.83
C HIS A 358 18.89 0.69 -7.97
N SER A 359 19.89 0.03 -7.39
CA SER A 359 19.69 -1.15 -6.54
C SER A 359 19.73 -0.80 -5.07
N LEU A 360 18.79 -1.33 -4.33
CA LEU A 360 18.70 -1.21 -2.88
C LEU A 360 19.37 -2.40 -2.21
N TYR A 361 20.27 -2.12 -1.26
CA TYR A 361 20.76 -3.10 -0.29
C TYR A 361 20.52 -2.61 1.12
N LYS A 362 19.54 -3.20 1.80
CA LYS A 362 19.25 -2.91 3.20
C LYS A 362 19.66 -4.10 4.06
N TYR A 363 20.75 -3.95 4.80
CA TYR A 363 21.14 -4.87 5.87
C TYR A 363 20.38 -4.49 7.14
N PHE A 364 19.69 -5.47 7.74
CA PHE A 364 19.08 -5.26 9.05
C PHE A 364 20.13 -5.48 10.14
N ASN A 365 20.30 -4.47 10.98
CA ASN A 365 21.24 -4.50 12.11
C ASN A 365 20.75 -5.48 13.19
N LYS A 366 21.65 -5.88 14.09
CA LYS A 366 21.36 -6.83 15.17
C LYS A 366 20.12 -6.49 16.02
N ASN A 367 19.79 -5.21 16.13
CA ASN A 367 18.60 -4.76 16.88
C ASN A 367 17.32 -4.73 16.02
N GLU A 368 17.44 -4.92 14.71
CA GLU A 368 16.32 -4.82 13.76
C GLU A 368 15.71 -6.18 13.41
N TYR A 369 16.46 -7.29 13.56
CA TYR A 369 15.92 -8.65 13.34
C TYR A 369 15.63 -9.38 14.65
N LEU A 370 14.87 -10.47 14.58
CA LEU A 370 14.53 -11.29 15.73
C LEU A 370 15.72 -12.19 16.09
N PRO A 371 16.31 -12.08 17.29
CA PRO A 371 17.40 -12.98 17.73
C PRO A 371 16.99 -14.45 17.72
N LEU A 372 17.95 -15.35 17.45
CA LEU A 372 17.72 -16.80 17.38
C LEU A 372 17.25 -17.43 18.72
N ASP A 373 17.64 -16.83 19.82
CA ASP A 373 17.30 -17.25 21.20
C ASP A 373 16.00 -16.63 21.72
N SER A 374 15.31 -15.84 20.89
CA SER A 374 14.01 -15.26 21.26
C SER A 374 12.99 -16.35 21.56
N PRO A 375 12.00 -16.12 22.44
CA PRO A 375 10.92 -17.07 22.67
C PRO A 375 10.23 -17.52 21.37
N ILE A 376 9.77 -18.77 21.33
CA ILE A 376 8.98 -19.28 20.20
C ILE A 376 7.67 -18.50 20.13
N GLY A 377 7.32 -18.02 18.93
CA GLY A 377 6.14 -17.16 18.71
C GLY A 377 6.40 -15.67 18.94
N ALA A 378 7.63 -15.28 19.31
CA ALA A 378 8.00 -13.85 19.32
C ALA A 378 8.00 -13.29 17.90
N GLU A 379 7.63 -12.02 17.79
CA GLU A 379 7.60 -11.26 16.55
C GLU A 379 8.55 -10.07 16.63
N LYS A 380 9.04 -9.67 15.48
CA LYS A 380 9.83 -8.44 15.31
C LYS A 380 9.29 -7.65 14.15
N THR A 381 9.04 -6.37 14.38
CA THR A 381 8.71 -5.42 13.33
C THR A 381 9.96 -4.61 12.99
N MET A 382 10.30 -4.59 11.72
CA MET A 382 11.37 -3.78 11.14
C MET A 382 10.73 -2.62 10.39
N HIS A 383 11.33 -1.45 10.53
CA HIS A 383 10.86 -0.23 9.88
C HIS A 383 11.80 0.16 8.74
N ILE A 384 11.23 0.37 7.56
CA ILE A 384 11.95 0.80 6.37
C ILE A 384 11.23 2.04 5.85
N LEU A 385 11.93 3.17 5.83
CA LEU A 385 11.42 4.41 5.28
C LEU A 385 12.09 4.69 3.94
N PHE A 386 11.28 4.93 2.92
CA PHE A 386 11.69 5.49 1.64
C PHE A 386 11.20 6.92 1.56
N ASP A 387 12.06 7.85 1.21
CA ASP A 387 11.72 9.26 1.06
C ASP A 387 12.68 9.97 0.08
N LYS A 388 12.73 11.30 0.12
CA LYS A 388 13.62 12.13 -0.72
C LYS A 388 15.11 12.04 -0.37
N ASP A 389 15.48 11.43 0.76
CA ASP A 389 16.88 11.27 1.14
C ASP A 389 17.57 10.28 0.20
N PRO A 390 18.74 10.61 -0.39
CA PRO A 390 19.47 9.72 -1.29
C PRO A 390 19.78 8.35 -0.70
N SER A 391 19.99 8.26 0.62
CA SER A 391 20.22 6.99 1.29
C SER A 391 18.95 6.16 1.51
N ARG A 392 17.77 6.77 1.35
CA ARG A 392 16.46 6.17 1.55
C ARG A 392 15.60 6.09 0.28
N GLY A 393 16.25 6.15 -0.87
CA GLY A 393 15.61 5.85 -2.14
C GLY A 393 15.41 7.04 -3.06
N HIS A 394 15.55 8.29 -2.57
CA HIS A 394 15.39 9.51 -3.38
C HIS A 394 14.12 9.41 -4.26
N ILE A 395 13.00 8.98 -3.63
CA ILE A 395 11.79 8.57 -4.36
C ILE A 395 10.98 9.74 -4.93
N ASP A 396 11.30 10.98 -4.57
CA ASP A 396 10.78 12.19 -5.24
C ASP A 396 11.12 12.19 -6.75
N GLN A 397 12.25 11.59 -7.14
CA GLN A 397 12.62 11.44 -8.55
C GLN A 397 11.62 10.62 -9.36
N LEU A 398 10.87 9.72 -8.74
CA LEU A 398 9.83 8.92 -9.41
C LEU A 398 8.72 9.80 -10.00
N PHE A 399 8.54 11.00 -9.48
CA PHE A 399 7.54 11.97 -9.90
C PHE A 399 8.11 13.10 -10.79
N ALA A 400 9.38 13.00 -11.20
CA ALA A 400 9.98 13.93 -12.15
C ALA A 400 9.33 13.90 -13.54
N ILE A 401 8.71 12.76 -13.87
CA ILE A 401 7.86 12.58 -15.06
C ILE A 401 6.42 12.37 -14.62
N ARG A 402 5.44 12.49 -15.54
CA ARG A 402 4.09 12.02 -15.29
C ARG A 402 4.07 10.48 -15.32
N PRO A 403 3.90 9.79 -14.18
CA PRO A 403 4.02 8.35 -14.16
C PRO A 403 2.68 7.68 -14.55
N ASP A 404 2.68 6.83 -15.57
CA ASP A 404 1.54 5.98 -15.93
C ASP A 404 1.69 4.57 -15.35
N GLN A 405 2.92 4.12 -15.18
CA GLN A 405 3.25 2.79 -14.64
C GLN A 405 4.32 2.89 -13.56
N ILE A 406 4.25 1.95 -12.61
CA ILE A 406 5.29 1.72 -11.60
C ILE A 406 5.86 0.32 -11.79
N GLY A 407 7.18 0.22 -11.89
CA GLY A 407 7.90 -1.04 -11.97
C GLY A 407 8.81 -1.24 -10.77
N TYR A 408 8.75 -2.42 -10.17
CA TYR A 408 9.60 -2.75 -9.03
C TYR A 408 10.07 -4.21 -9.05
N LYS A 409 11.21 -4.45 -8.40
CA LYS A 409 11.72 -5.79 -8.14
C LYS A 409 12.45 -5.83 -6.82
N PHE A 410 11.90 -6.57 -5.87
CA PHE A 410 12.43 -6.73 -4.52
C PHE A 410 12.50 -8.19 -4.12
N ALA A 411 13.47 -8.53 -3.28
CA ALA A 411 13.60 -9.82 -2.65
C ALA A 411 14.05 -9.67 -1.20
N VAL A 412 13.51 -10.51 -0.31
CA VAL A 412 14.02 -10.66 1.05
C VAL A 412 14.85 -11.94 1.10
N LYS A 413 16.10 -11.82 1.52
CA LYS A 413 17.04 -12.91 1.68
C LYS A 413 17.55 -13.01 3.11
N PHE A 414 18.13 -14.16 3.47
CA PHE A 414 18.79 -14.31 4.77
C PHE A 414 20.25 -13.88 4.69
N ASN A 415 20.71 -13.19 5.74
CA ASN A 415 22.11 -12.80 5.86
C ASN A 415 22.91 -13.90 6.56
N GLU A 416 23.38 -14.85 5.78
CA GLU A 416 24.16 -16.00 6.25
C GLU A 416 25.51 -15.61 6.90
N GLN A 417 26.01 -14.43 6.58
CA GLN A 417 27.27 -13.94 7.16
C GLN A 417 27.09 -13.43 8.58
N GLU A 418 25.92 -12.87 8.88
CA GLU A 418 25.60 -12.36 10.21
C GLU A 418 25.03 -13.46 11.11
N THR A 419 24.06 -14.24 10.62
CA THR A 419 23.52 -15.40 11.34
C THR A 419 23.61 -16.65 10.45
N PRO A 420 24.45 -17.64 10.84
CA PRO A 420 24.70 -18.83 10.02
C PRO A 420 23.53 -19.81 9.99
N GLN A 421 22.47 -19.52 10.68
CA GLN A 421 21.21 -20.24 10.67
C GLN A 421 20.06 -19.28 10.95
N ILE A 422 18.86 -19.69 10.56
CA ILE A 422 17.61 -19.04 10.92
C ILE A 422 16.71 -20.01 11.67
N ARG A 423 15.78 -19.48 12.42
CA ARG A 423 14.73 -20.25 13.07
C ARG A 423 13.37 -19.93 12.45
N ILE A 424 12.66 -20.94 12.05
CA ILE A 424 11.28 -20.88 11.61
C ILE A 424 10.37 -21.65 12.55
N THR A 425 9.11 -21.27 12.64
CA THR A 425 8.05 -21.97 13.35
C THR A 425 7.01 -22.46 12.35
N LYS A 426 6.08 -23.31 12.78
CA LYS A 426 5.02 -23.83 11.91
C LYS A 426 4.13 -22.74 11.29
N ASN A 427 3.95 -21.63 12.00
CA ASN A 427 3.09 -20.53 11.60
C ASN A 427 3.90 -19.29 11.25
N THR A 428 5.17 -19.46 10.90
CA THR A 428 6.02 -18.33 10.50
C THR A 428 5.44 -17.68 9.27
N SER A 429 5.21 -16.38 9.38
CA SER A 429 4.79 -15.51 8.29
C SER A 429 5.69 -14.29 8.22
N ILE A 430 5.71 -13.66 7.07
CA ILE A 430 6.22 -12.31 6.89
C ILE A 430 5.04 -11.47 6.46
N LYS A 431 4.76 -10.43 7.23
CA LYS A 431 3.75 -9.43 6.94
C LYS A 431 4.44 -8.12 6.58
N ILE A 432 4.06 -7.54 5.47
CA ILE A 432 4.52 -6.24 5.03
C ILE A 432 3.30 -5.33 5.01
N ASP A 433 3.29 -4.33 5.89
CA ASP A 433 2.34 -3.24 5.87
C ASP A 433 3.09 -2.00 5.36
N ALA A 434 2.55 -1.34 4.36
CA ALA A 434 3.13 -0.11 3.87
C ALA A 434 2.11 1.01 3.81
N VAL A 435 2.55 2.20 4.15
CA VAL A 435 1.80 3.44 4.07
C VAL A 435 2.52 4.34 3.09
N CYS A 436 1.87 4.63 1.97
CA CYS A 436 2.34 5.60 1.00
C CYS A 436 1.71 6.96 1.33
N ASN A 437 2.53 7.99 1.49
CA ASN A 437 2.08 9.37 1.69
C ASN A 437 2.64 10.23 0.57
N LEU A 438 1.75 10.92 -0.10
CA LEU A 438 2.07 11.88 -1.16
C LEU A 438 1.50 13.24 -0.74
N PRO A 439 2.21 14.03 0.06
CA PRO A 439 1.77 15.36 0.42
C PRO A 439 1.79 16.26 -0.81
N MET A 440 0.79 17.09 -0.96
CA MET A 440 0.68 18.08 -2.04
C MET A 440 1.66 19.24 -1.81
N ILE A 441 2.91 18.87 -1.60
CA ILE A 441 4.09 19.74 -1.60
C ILE A 441 4.83 19.44 -2.89
N LEU A 442 4.83 20.37 -3.81
CA LEU A 442 5.22 20.15 -5.19
C LEU A 442 6.48 20.94 -5.56
N ASN A 443 7.37 20.30 -6.31
CA ASN A 443 8.56 20.91 -6.93
C ASN A 443 8.18 21.64 -8.23
N GLU A 444 9.19 22.21 -8.90
CA GLU A 444 9.05 22.77 -10.24
C GLU A 444 8.48 21.76 -11.24
N GLY A 445 7.74 22.27 -12.23
CA GLY A 445 7.17 21.47 -13.31
C GLY A 445 5.77 20.91 -13.00
N VAL A 446 5.06 21.51 -12.03
CA VAL A 446 3.62 21.23 -11.81
C VAL A 446 2.84 21.60 -13.05
N SER A 447 1.93 20.73 -13.46
CA SER A 447 0.91 21.03 -14.46
C SER A 447 -0.43 20.53 -13.94
N LEU A 448 -1.37 21.46 -13.81
CA LEU A 448 -2.76 21.19 -13.40
C LEU A 448 -3.70 21.74 -14.45
N GLY A 449 -4.67 20.95 -14.87
CA GLY A 449 -5.79 21.37 -15.69
C GLY A 449 -7.10 20.95 -15.06
N TYR A 450 -8.11 21.78 -15.16
CA TYR A 450 -9.45 21.48 -14.65
C TYR A 450 -10.51 22.02 -15.58
N THR A 451 -11.54 21.24 -15.82
CA THR A 451 -12.67 21.66 -16.66
C THR A 451 -13.97 21.40 -15.91
N ASP A 452 -14.81 22.42 -15.80
CA ASP A 452 -16.14 22.28 -15.21
C ASP A 452 -17.14 23.21 -15.93
N ARG A 453 -18.42 23.11 -15.56
CA ARG A 453 -19.52 23.77 -16.24
C ARG A 453 -20.41 24.53 -15.28
N ILE A 454 -20.58 25.82 -15.54
CA ILE A 454 -21.58 26.65 -14.89
C ILE A 454 -22.87 26.53 -15.68
N LYS A 455 -23.86 25.82 -15.12
CA LYS A 455 -25.16 25.54 -15.76
C LYS A 455 -26.24 26.50 -15.30
N GLY A 456 -27.29 26.61 -16.09
CA GLY A 456 -28.48 27.39 -15.74
C GLY A 456 -28.28 28.90 -15.87
N ILE A 457 -27.37 29.31 -16.74
CA ILE A 457 -27.14 30.72 -17.04
C ILE A 457 -28.36 31.30 -17.73
N ASP A 458 -28.90 32.34 -17.15
CA ASP A 458 -30.02 33.09 -17.74
C ASP A 458 -29.58 34.52 -18.08
N LEU A 459 -29.29 34.72 -19.35
CA LEU A 459 -28.95 36.02 -19.93
C LEU A 459 -30.14 36.73 -20.56
N SER A 460 -31.37 36.26 -20.29
CA SER A 460 -32.61 36.93 -20.79
C SER A 460 -32.75 38.33 -20.22
N MET A 461 -32.11 38.61 -19.11
CA MET A 461 -32.02 39.97 -18.51
C MET A 461 -31.27 40.98 -19.38
N LEU A 462 -30.47 40.52 -20.37
CA LEU A 462 -29.84 41.39 -21.37
C LEU A 462 -30.83 41.96 -22.42
N ASP A 463 -32.12 41.76 -22.23
CA ASP A 463 -33.13 42.46 -23.04
C ASP A 463 -33.24 43.92 -22.62
N LEU A 464 -32.29 44.69 -23.14
CA LEU A 464 -32.22 46.13 -22.89
C LEU A 464 -33.53 46.84 -23.27
N ASP A 465 -34.21 46.35 -24.31
CA ASP A 465 -35.50 46.89 -24.73
C ASP A 465 -36.62 46.60 -23.71
N SER A 466 -36.51 45.50 -22.97
CA SER A 466 -37.45 45.19 -21.88
C SER A 466 -37.11 45.93 -20.59
N LEU A 467 -35.79 46.00 -20.25
CA LEU A 467 -35.31 46.77 -19.10
C LEU A 467 -35.63 48.27 -19.23
N LEU A 468 -35.58 48.79 -20.45
CA LEU A 468 -35.83 50.20 -20.71
C LEU A 468 -37.30 50.54 -20.83
N LYS A 469 -38.16 49.59 -21.26
CA LYS A 469 -39.62 49.78 -21.25
C LYS A 469 -40.24 49.88 -19.87
N ASP A 470 -39.60 49.28 -18.85
CA ASP A 470 -40.06 49.35 -17.46
C ASP A 470 -39.60 50.65 -16.78
N VAL A 471 -38.76 51.47 -17.42
CA VAL A 471 -38.30 52.77 -16.94
C VAL A 471 -38.93 53.89 -17.79
N GLU A 472 -40.26 54.06 -17.61
CA GLU A 472 -41.07 55.12 -18.30
C GLU A 472 -40.58 56.56 -18.04
N MET A 473 -39.53 56.76 -17.27
CA MET A 473 -39.04 58.09 -16.83
C MET A 473 -37.79 58.59 -17.58
N ILE A 474 -37.22 57.82 -18.50
CA ILE A 474 -36.06 58.26 -19.29
C ILE A 474 -36.54 58.88 -20.60
N ASP A 475 -36.42 60.20 -20.77
CA ASP A 475 -36.91 60.93 -21.93
C ASP A 475 -35.96 60.75 -23.16
N THR A 476 -34.67 60.66 -22.91
CA THR A 476 -33.64 60.37 -23.94
C THR A 476 -32.61 59.39 -23.41
N LEU A 477 -32.45 58.27 -24.09
CA LEU A 477 -31.40 57.31 -23.86
C LEU A 477 -30.21 57.66 -24.73
N GLU A 478 -29.12 58.13 -24.16
CA GLU A 478 -27.93 58.51 -24.91
C GLU A 478 -27.09 57.29 -25.29
N GLU A 479 -26.80 56.39 -24.34
CA GLU A 479 -26.11 55.14 -24.59
C GLU A 479 -26.55 54.05 -23.62
N ALA A 480 -26.71 52.84 -24.12
CA ALA A 480 -26.89 51.66 -23.28
C ALA A 480 -25.91 50.56 -23.72
N ASN A 481 -24.95 50.28 -22.87
CA ASN A 481 -23.92 49.28 -23.10
C ASN A 481 -24.09 48.12 -22.13
N ALA A 482 -24.16 46.90 -22.66
CA ALA A 482 -24.12 45.72 -21.84
C ALA A 482 -22.66 45.32 -21.55
N LYS A 483 -22.43 44.82 -20.34
CA LYS A 483 -21.12 44.32 -19.92
C LYS A 483 -21.28 42.95 -19.29
N LEU A 484 -20.41 42.02 -19.66
CA LEU A 484 -20.24 40.79 -18.94
C LEU A 484 -19.02 40.96 -18.03
N VAL A 485 -19.24 40.77 -16.74
CA VAL A 485 -18.18 40.89 -15.72
C VAL A 485 -17.89 39.49 -15.19
N ILE A 486 -16.66 39.04 -15.34
CA ILE A 486 -16.20 37.76 -14.84
C ILE A 486 -15.18 38.07 -13.75
N LYS A 487 -15.48 37.60 -12.55
CA LYS A 487 -14.63 37.79 -11.38
C LYS A 487 -14.09 36.44 -10.93
N PHE A 488 -12.77 36.37 -10.81
CA PHE A 488 -12.05 35.23 -10.26
C PHE A 488 -11.53 35.62 -8.87
N GLU A 489 -11.62 34.68 -7.95
CA GLU A 489 -11.00 34.78 -6.63
C GLU A 489 -10.16 33.51 -6.43
N ASN A 490 -8.84 33.69 -6.43
CA ASN A 490 -7.88 32.57 -6.40
C ASN A 490 -7.13 32.54 -5.08
N SER A 491 -7.26 31.45 -4.32
CA SER A 491 -6.45 31.15 -3.13
C SER A 491 -5.46 30.00 -3.36
N ILE A 492 -5.47 29.38 -4.53
CA ILE A 492 -4.49 28.35 -4.90
C ILE A 492 -3.16 29.06 -5.20
N PRO A 493 -2.03 28.63 -4.61
CA PRO A 493 -0.74 29.34 -4.73
C PRO A 493 -0.09 29.22 -6.12
N LEU A 494 -0.89 29.40 -7.16
CA LEU A 494 -0.52 29.20 -8.56
C LEU A 494 -1.27 30.21 -9.42
N GLN A 495 -0.64 30.65 -10.50
CA GLN A 495 -1.29 31.44 -11.55
C GLN A 495 -1.92 30.48 -12.57
N PHE A 496 -3.11 30.81 -13.05
CA PHE A 496 -3.80 30.01 -14.05
C PHE A 496 -4.07 30.83 -15.32
N LYS A 497 -4.18 30.12 -16.43
CA LYS A 497 -4.84 30.60 -17.62
C LYS A 497 -6.21 29.92 -17.70
N GLY A 498 -7.21 30.65 -18.11
CA GLY A 498 -8.58 30.16 -18.26
C GLY A 498 -9.15 30.45 -19.63
N MET A 499 -10.05 29.58 -20.06
CA MET A 499 -10.86 29.75 -21.27
C MET A 499 -12.31 29.46 -20.92
N LEU A 500 -13.20 30.30 -21.41
CA LEU A 500 -14.64 30.17 -21.18
C LEU A 500 -15.35 29.91 -22.50
N THR A 501 -15.81 28.70 -22.70
CA THR A 501 -16.55 28.28 -23.91
C THR A 501 -18.05 28.31 -23.64
N CYS A 502 -18.79 28.95 -24.53
CA CYS A 502 -20.24 29.08 -24.41
C CYS A 502 -20.98 27.91 -25.07
N LEU A 503 -21.92 27.32 -24.33
CA LEU A 503 -22.73 26.19 -24.80
C LEU A 503 -24.23 26.56 -24.78
N ASP A 504 -24.98 26.03 -25.76
CA ASP A 504 -26.43 26.17 -25.87
C ASP A 504 -27.18 25.22 -24.92
N GLU A 505 -28.49 25.18 -25.03
CA GLU A 505 -29.39 24.29 -24.24
C GLU A 505 -29.17 22.78 -24.50
N ASN A 506 -28.49 22.44 -25.60
CA ASN A 506 -28.20 21.05 -26.01
C ASN A 506 -26.72 20.70 -25.76
N ASP A 507 -25.98 21.52 -25.01
CA ASP A 507 -24.55 21.39 -24.77
C ASP A 507 -23.69 21.49 -26.05
N ASN A 508 -24.19 22.10 -27.13
CA ASN A 508 -23.38 22.37 -28.30
C ASN A 508 -22.64 23.69 -28.14
N VAL A 509 -21.41 23.72 -28.64
CA VAL A 509 -20.61 24.94 -28.67
C VAL A 509 -21.28 25.99 -29.56
N ILE A 510 -21.51 27.16 -29.00
CA ILE A 510 -22.06 28.30 -29.75
C ILE A 510 -20.93 28.85 -30.62
N ILE A 511 -21.22 29.01 -31.90
CA ILE A 511 -20.29 29.59 -32.87
C ILE A 511 -20.57 31.09 -33.00
N ASP A 512 -19.56 31.89 -32.85
CA ASP A 512 -19.64 33.32 -33.12
C ASP A 512 -19.87 33.56 -34.64
N PRO A 513 -20.97 34.21 -35.02
CA PRO A 513 -21.28 34.45 -36.44
C PRO A 513 -20.29 35.37 -37.13
N LYS A 514 -19.53 36.18 -36.41
CA LYS A 514 -18.54 37.10 -36.96
C LYS A 514 -17.19 36.43 -37.28
N THR A 515 -16.78 35.52 -36.45
CA THR A 515 -15.46 34.85 -36.55
C THR A 515 -15.51 33.45 -37.09
N GLU A 516 -16.71 32.81 -37.13
CA GLU A 516 -16.93 31.38 -37.44
C GLU A 516 -16.16 30.42 -36.50
N LYS A 517 -15.78 30.89 -35.31
CA LYS A 517 -15.08 30.14 -34.27
C LYS A 517 -15.99 29.93 -33.03
N PRO A 518 -15.63 29.05 -32.09
CA PRO A 518 -16.28 28.97 -30.79
C PRO A 518 -16.40 30.35 -30.13
N LEU A 519 -17.61 30.65 -29.62
CA LEU A 519 -17.81 31.89 -28.85
C LEU A 519 -17.08 31.78 -27.54
N LEU A 520 -16.02 32.53 -27.38
CA LEU A 520 -15.22 32.64 -26.18
C LEU A 520 -15.54 33.95 -25.47
N LEU A 521 -15.71 33.87 -24.14
CA LEU A 521 -15.97 35.07 -23.33
C LEU A 521 -14.66 35.73 -22.90
N THR A 522 -13.75 35.99 -23.87
CA THR A 522 -12.47 36.65 -23.60
C THR A 522 -11.97 37.35 -24.86
N GLU A 523 -11.38 38.53 -24.72
CA GLU A 523 -10.86 39.27 -25.89
C GLU A 523 -9.64 38.58 -26.52
N ASN A 524 -8.87 37.79 -25.75
CA ASN A 524 -7.60 37.19 -26.18
C ASN A 524 -7.62 35.66 -26.15
N ASP A 525 -8.77 35.03 -26.31
CA ASP A 525 -8.98 33.56 -26.19
C ASP A 525 -8.66 32.98 -24.81
N THR A 526 -7.90 33.68 -23.95
CA THR A 526 -7.52 33.24 -22.61
C THR A 526 -7.55 34.35 -21.57
N ILE A 527 -7.92 34.03 -20.36
CA ILE A 527 -7.89 34.90 -19.18
C ILE A 527 -6.69 34.53 -18.33
N SER A 528 -5.98 35.52 -17.82
CA SER A 528 -4.93 35.36 -16.81
C SER A 528 -5.55 35.50 -15.41
N ILE A 529 -5.46 34.45 -14.60
CA ILE A 529 -5.93 34.44 -13.23
C ILE A 529 -4.70 34.52 -12.34
N ALA A 530 -4.51 35.64 -11.67
CA ALA A 530 -3.31 35.91 -10.91
C ALA A 530 -3.17 34.97 -9.71
N ALA A 531 -1.93 34.64 -9.32
CA ALA A 531 -1.62 33.96 -8.09
C ALA A 531 -2.00 34.83 -6.88
N PRO A 532 -2.37 34.25 -5.74
CA PRO A 532 -2.64 34.99 -4.51
C PRO A 532 -1.39 35.67 -3.95
N GLU A 533 -1.57 36.60 -3.04
CA GLU A 533 -0.45 37.21 -2.30
C GLU A 533 0.02 36.26 -1.19
N PHE A 534 1.34 36.16 -1.00
CA PHE A 534 1.96 35.30 0.00
C PHE A 534 2.68 36.13 1.06
N THR A 535 2.47 35.79 2.32
CA THR A 535 3.28 36.29 3.42
C THR A 535 3.82 35.11 4.23
N LYS A 536 5.16 35.09 4.45
CA LYS A 536 5.80 34.01 5.20
C LYS A 536 5.77 34.28 6.68
N GLU A 537 5.18 33.40 7.47
CA GLU A 537 5.24 33.40 8.91
C GLU A 537 5.93 32.13 9.43
N GLY A 538 7.22 32.22 9.77
CA GLY A 538 8.00 31.08 10.24
C GLY A 538 8.27 30.05 9.12
N HIS A 539 7.70 28.84 9.26
CA HIS A 539 7.73 27.78 8.25
C HIS A 539 6.47 27.73 7.38
N ASP A 540 5.43 28.48 7.76
CA ASP A 540 4.12 28.46 7.10
C ASP A 540 3.96 29.66 6.18
N TRP A 541 3.09 29.50 5.18
CA TRP A 541 2.70 30.53 4.26
C TRP A 541 1.25 30.94 4.50
N ASN A 542 1.03 32.22 4.78
CA ASN A 542 -0.31 32.80 4.78
C ASN A 542 -0.65 33.24 3.36
N ILE A 543 -1.76 32.74 2.85
CA ILE A 543 -2.27 33.03 1.51
C ILE A 543 -3.41 34.00 1.61
N THR A 544 -3.30 35.14 0.94
CA THR A 544 -4.39 36.10 0.79
C THR A 544 -4.95 35.97 -0.62
N PRO A 545 -6.20 35.50 -0.80
CA PRO A 545 -6.81 35.34 -2.12
C PRO A 545 -6.74 36.63 -2.92
N LEU A 546 -6.37 36.51 -4.20
CA LEU A 546 -6.37 37.66 -5.11
C LEU A 546 -7.57 37.58 -6.04
N GLU A 547 -8.16 38.78 -6.26
CA GLU A 547 -9.26 38.94 -7.19
C GLU A 547 -8.74 39.41 -8.55
N SER A 548 -9.14 38.72 -9.63
CA SER A 548 -8.95 39.13 -11.00
C SER A 548 -10.33 39.42 -11.61
N VAL A 549 -10.45 40.51 -12.36
CA VAL A 549 -11.72 40.91 -12.96
C VAL A 549 -11.52 41.12 -14.44
N GLU A 550 -12.31 40.43 -15.23
CA GLU A 550 -12.39 40.62 -16.69
C GLU A 550 -13.73 41.29 -17.02
N VAL A 551 -13.70 42.32 -17.81
CA VAL A 551 -14.89 43.05 -18.23
C VAL A 551 -14.96 43.01 -19.76
N ILE A 552 -16.01 42.36 -20.26
CA ILE A 552 -16.24 42.24 -21.70
C ILE A 552 -17.40 43.16 -22.05
N ASN A 553 -17.13 44.14 -22.90
CA ASN A 553 -18.18 44.98 -23.45
C ASN A 553 -18.94 44.21 -24.53
N VAL A 554 -20.24 44.24 -24.47
CA VAL A 554 -21.13 43.49 -25.35
C VAL A 554 -21.85 44.45 -26.27
N ASP A 555 -21.58 44.35 -27.54
CA ASP A 555 -22.29 45.11 -28.55
C ASP A 555 -23.72 44.62 -28.72
N ARG A 556 -24.62 45.53 -29.13
CA ARG A 556 -26.03 45.20 -29.32
C ARG A 556 -26.27 44.04 -30.32
N GLU A 557 -25.36 43.88 -31.28
CA GLU A 557 -25.44 42.81 -32.30
C GLU A 557 -25.11 41.44 -31.70
N ASP A 558 -24.29 41.40 -30.64
CA ASP A 558 -23.86 40.14 -29.98
C ASP A 558 -24.88 39.63 -28.95
N LEU A 559 -25.80 40.47 -28.51
CA LEU A 559 -26.79 40.17 -27.51
C LEU A 559 -27.67 38.95 -27.88
N GLU A 560 -28.06 38.78 -29.14
CA GLU A 560 -28.83 37.65 -29.61
C GLU A 560 -28.05 36.33 -29.51
N THR A 561 -26.75 36.37 -29.71
CA THR A 561 -25.86 35.22 -29.60
C THR A 561 -25.64 34.84 -28.14
N LEU A 562 -25.43 35.84 -27.29
CA LEU A 562 -25.22 35.63 -25.85
C LEU A 562 -26.47 35.07 -25.14
N ARG A 563 -27.69 35.44 -25.58
CA ARG A 563 -28.95 34.90 -25.05
C ARG A 563 -29.11 33.39 -25.22
N LYS A 564 -28.40 32.80 -26.19
CA LYS A 564 -28.39 31.35 -26.43
C LYS A 564 -27.59 30.58 -25.39
N ILE A 565 -26.71 31.27 -24.63
CA ILE A 565 -25.88 30.65 -23.62
C ILE A 565 -26.74 30.11 -22.48
N LYS A 566 -26.62 28.82 -22.19
CA LYS A 566 -27.25 28.14 -21.06
C LYS A 566 -26.23 27.51 -20.13
N THR A 567 -25.05 27.25 -20.65
CA THR A 567 -23.94 26.68 -19.92
C THR A 567 -22.64 27.37 -20.36
N ILE A 568 -21.78 27.68 -19.41
CA ILE A 568 -20.41 28.12 -19.70
C ILE A 568 -19.50 27.02 -19.20
N GLU A 569 -18.74 26.44 -20.12
CA GLU A 569 -17.68 25.51 -19.82
C GLU A 569 -16.42 26.31 -19.50
N PHE A 570 -15.90 26.08 -18.34
CA PHE A 570 -14.73 26.72 -17.78
C PHE A 570 -13.58 25.75 -17.80
N HIS A 571 -12.53 26.04 -18.56
CA HIS A 571 -11.30 25.28 -18.62
C HIS A 571 -10.17 26.15 -18.10
N VAL A 572 -9.48 25.69 -17.04
CA VAL A 572 -8.30 26.33 -16.47
C VAL A 572 -7.12 25.41 -16.53
N TRP A 573 -5.95 25.99 -16.78
CA TRP A 573 -4.69 25.27 -16.75
C TRP A 573 -3.56 26.16 -16.27
N MET A 574 -2.54 25.52 -15.72
CA MET A 574 -1.28 26.17 -15.41
C MET A 574 -0.33 26.09 -16.59
N ASN A 575 0.59 27.02 -16.67
CA ASN A 575 1.74 26.96 -17.55
C ASN A 575 3.04 27.17 -16.77
N ASP A 576 4.18 26.83 -17.39
CA ASP A 576 5.50 26.94 -16.74
C ASP A 576 5.84 28.37 -16.29
N GLU A 577 5.29 29.40 -16.96
CA GLU A 577 5.45 30.81 -16.56
C GLU A 577 4.79 31.10 -15.20
N SER A 578 3.69 30.41 -14.88
CA SER A 578 2.97 30.57 -13.61
C SER A 578 3.78 30.12 -12.40
N LEU A 579 4.72 29.22 -12.60
CA LEU A 579 5.59 28.68 -11.57
C LEU A 579 6.82 29.54 -11.34
N ALA A 580 7.41 30.07 -12.40
CA ALA A 580 8.58 30.95 -12.32
C ALA A 580 8.31 32.14 -11.39
N GLU A 581 7.11 32.74 -11.49
CA GLU A 581 6.72 33.87 -10.67
C GLU A 581 6.52 33.52 -9.20
N ALA A 582 5.98 32.31 -8.89
CA ALA A 582 5.86 31.80 -7.52
C ALA A 582 7.24 31.54 -6.90
N TYR A 583 8.18 31.00 -7.66
CA TYR A 583 9.55 30.75 -7.21
C TYR A 583 10.37 32.04 -7.06
N ASP A 584 10.20 33.01 -7.95
CA ASP A 584 10.84 34.32 -7.84
C ASP A 584 10.40 35.08 -6.58
N ASN A 585 9.20 34.80 -6.08
CA ASN A 585 8.69 35.29 -4.79
C ASN A 585 9.20 34.51 -3.57
N GLY A 586 10.09 33.55 -3.74
CA GLY A 586 10.80 32.83 -2.69
C GLY A 586 10.06 31.60 -2.13
N LEU A 587 9.06 31.08 -2.84
CA LEU A 587 8.45 29.78 -2.57
C LEU A 587 9.39 28.67 -3.03
N ASN A 588 10.00 27.95 -2.11
CA ASN A 588 10.84 26.81 -2.46
C ASN A 588 10.02 25.59 -2.90
N ASN A 589 8.80 25.42 -2.35
CA ASN A 589 7.87 24.36 -2.68
C ASN A 589 6.44 24.89 -2.62
N ILE A 590 5.60 24.48 -3.57
CA ILE A 590 4.18 24.82 -3.60
C ILE A 590 3.45 23.87 -2.67
N GLN A 591 2.69 24.43 -1.73
CA GLN A 591 1.86 23.68 -0.80
C GLN A 591 0.39 23.88 -1.16
N LEU A 592 -0.32 22.81 -1.50
CA LEU A 592 -1.77 22.86 -1.72
C LEU A 592 -2.50 22.42 -0.46
N LYS A 593 -3.35 23.32 0.05
CA LYS A 593 -4.10 23.14 1.30
C LYS A 593 -5.58 22.86 1.02
N ASP A 594 -6.25 22.27 1.99
CA ASP A 594 -7.66 21.91 1.93
C ASP A 594 -8.61 23.11 1.81
N ASP A 595 -8.17 24.26 2.26
CA ASP A 595 -8.91 25.53 2.15
C ASP A 595 -8.62 26.32 0.86
N ASN A 596 -7.75 25.81 -0.01
CA ASN A 596 -7.47 26.43 -1.28
C ASN A 596 -8.62 26.22 -2.28
N TYR A 597 -8.99 27.29 -2.96
CA TYR A 597 -10.09 27.29 -3.92
C TYR A 597 -9.84 28.26 -5.08
N LEU A 598 -10.53 27.97 -6.18
CA LEU A 598 -10.72 28.90 -7.30
C LEU A 598 -12.21 29.15 -7.45
N LYS A 599 -12.64 30.40 -7.27
CA LYS A 599 -14.03 30.79 -7.38
C LYS A 599 -14.22 31.70 -8.59
N VAL A 600 -15.24 31.39 -9.36
CA VAL A 600 -15.65 32.15 -10.55
C VAL A 600 -17.05 32.70 -10.31
N LYS A 601 -17.21 33.98 -10.54
CA LYS A 601 -18.53 34.63 -10.52
C LYS A 601 -18.72 35.35 -11.83
N ILE A 602 -19.88 35.15 -12.43
CA ILE A 602 -20.26 35.80 -13.68
C ILE A 602 -21.45 36.70 -13.37
N ALA A 603 -21.32 37.95 -13.74
CA ALA A 603 -22.39 38.92 -13.61
C ALA A 603 -22.61 39.65 -14.93
N VAL A 604 -23.82 40.01 -15.22
CA VAL A 604 -24.19 40.86 -16.31
C VAL A 604 -24.41 42.27 -15.78
N GLY A 605 -23.72 43.22 -16.38
CA GLY A 605 -23.91 44.64 -16.09
C GLY A 605 -24.53 45.37 -17.27
N ALA A 606 -25.32 46.38 -16.97
CA ALA A 606 -25.74 47.37 -17.95
C ALA A 606 -25.33 48.75 -17.42
N ASN A 607 -24.65 49.50 -18.27
CA ASN A 607 -24.43 50.93 -18.04
C ASN A 607 -25.46 51.70 -18.85
N VAL A 608 -26.31 52.46 -18.15
CA VAL A 608 -27.37 53.27 -18.78
C VAL A 608 -27.06 54.72 -18.51
N GLU A 609 -26.77 55.45 -19.56
CA GLU A 609 -26.64 56.91 -19.52
C GLU A 609 -27.87 57.53 -20.17
N GLY A 610 -28.52 58.41 -19.48
CA GLY A 610 -29.72 59.07 -19.97
C GLY A 610 -30.15 60.27 -19.13
N VAL A 611 -31.06 61.02 -19.68
CA VAL A 611 -31.60 62.21 -19.05
C VAL A 611 -32.99 61.86 -18.48
N LEU A 612 -33.11 61.96 -17.14
CA LEU A 612 -34.38 61.76 -16.44
C LEU A 612 -35.09 63.13 -16.40
N LYS A 613 -36.29 63.18 -17.02
CA LYS A 613 -37.17 64.35 -16.89
C LYS A 613 -38.17 64.10 -15.78
N LEU A 614 -38.12 64.92 -14.76
CA LEU A 614 -39.09 64.92 -13.67
C LEU A 614 -40.22 65.82 -14.04
N GLU A 615 -41.39 65.24 -14.35
CA GLU A 615 -42.62 66.01 -14.48
C GLU A 615 -43.20 66.23 -13.06
N PHE A 616 -43.34 67.48 -12.67
CA PHE A 616 -43.92 67.86 -11.37
C PHE A 616 -45.41 68.22 -11.52
#